data_e96055969f3552713159614a76785869
#
_entry.id   e96055969f3552713159614a76785869
#
_cell.length_a   1.000
_cell.length_b   1.000
_cell.length_c   1.000
_cell.angle_alpha   90.00
_cell.angle_beta   90.00
_cell.angle_gamma   90.00
#
_symmetry.space_group_name_H-M   'P 1'
#
loop_
_entity.id
_entity.type
_entity.pdbx_description
1 polymer ?
#
loop_
_entity_poly.entity_id
_entity_poly.type
_entity_poly.pdbx_seq_one_letter_code
_entity_poly.pdbx_strand_id
1 'polypeptide(L)'
;MSKMCRRLSAIMTWLVLSATPLLAGNAQHGEALYQRYCTGCHGVDGRGGGKGFMPHVGALTRKGYIDLIDDASLAMVIAEGGEAMGKSGFMPSWKATLSKDDIADVIAYIRTLPLSDGPQ
;
A
#
# COMPACT_ATOMS: atom_id res chain seq x y z
N MET A 1 65.79 -31.03 -15.02
CA MET A 1 64.47 -31.32 -15.56
C MET A 1 63.45 -30.66 -14.63
N SER A 2 63.01 -29.46 -14.96
CA SER A 2 62.14 -28.64 -14.13
C SER A 2 60.69 -28.80 -14.61
N LYS A 3 59.82 -29.35 -13.78
CA LYS A 3 58.38 -29.43 -14.05
C LYS A 3 57.73 -28.16 -13.54
N MET A 4 57.43 -27.29 -14.45
CA MET A 4 56.70 -26.03 -14.22
C MET A 4 55.22 -26.32 -13.98
N CYS A 5 54.79 -26.23 -12.72
CA CYS A 5 53.42 -26.41 -12.30
C CYS A 5 52.65 -25.12 -12.58
N ARG A 6 51.89 -25.07 -13.69
CA ARG A 6 51.02 -23.95 -14.01
C ARG A 6 49.78 -24.05 -13.10
N ARG A 7 49.71 -23.19 -12.10
CA ARG A 7 48.51 -22.97 -11.30
C ARG A 7 47.52 -22.15 -12.13
N LEU A 8 46.46 -22.80 -12.61
CA LEU A 8 45.28 -22.12 -13.16
C LEU A 8 44.45 -21.58 -11.96
N SER A 9 44.56 -20.27 -11.75
CA SER A 9 43.63 -19.56 -10.84
C SER A 9 42.30 -19.40 -11.55
N ALA A 10 41.33 -20.20 -11.16
CA ALA A 10 39.96 -20.01 -11.55
C ALA A 10 39.39 -18.79 -10.79
N ILE A 11 39.24 -17.65 -11.47
CA ILE A 11 38.58 -16.49 -10.97
C ILE A 11 37.06 -16.78 -11.02
N MET A 12 36.54 -17.14 -9.89
CA MET A 12 35.08 -17.36 -9.70
C MET A 12 34.40 -16.00 -9.56
N THR A 13 33.93 -15.47 -10.69
CA THR A 13 33.18 -14.22 -10.73
C THR A 13 31.82 -14.46 -10.12
N TRP A 14 31.61 -13.99 -8.89
CA TRP A 14 30.32 -13.98 -8.24
C TRP A 14 29.44 -12.94 -8.94
N LEU A 15 28.49 -13.41 -9.73
CA LEU A 15 27.41 -12.57 -10.24
C LEU A 15 26.50 -12.22 -9.06
N VAL A 16 26.71 -11.04 -8.48
CA VAL A 16 25.78 -10.47 -7.50
C VAL A 16 24.53 -10.07 -8.27
N LEU A 17 23.52 -10.95 -8.24
CA LEU A 17 22.20 -10.66 -8.73
C LEU A 17 21.59 -9.62 -7.78
N SER A 18 21.69 -8.34 -8.14
CA SER A 18 21.04 -7.25 -7.42
C SER A 18 19.54 -7.41 -7.61
N ALA A 19 18.88 -8.09 -6.67
CA ALA A 19 17.43 -8.07 -6.56
C ALA A 19 17.06 -6.61 -6.23
N THR A 20 16.56 -5.87 -7.21
CA THR A 20 15.87 -4.60 -6.95
C THR A 20 14.69 -4.91 -6.03
N PRO A 21 14.62 -4.31 -4.83
CA PRO A 21 13.43 -4.47 -4.01
C PRO A 21 12.25 -3.93 -4.82
N LEU A 22 11.27 -4.78 -5.05
CA LEU A 22 9.94 -4.34 -5.47
C LEU A 22 9.54 -3.30 -4.44
N LEU A 23 9.30 -2.04 -4.85
CA LEU A 23 9.00 -0.94 -3.95
C LEU A 23 7.73 -1.28 -3.17
N ALA A 24 7.92 -1.89 -1.99
CA ALA A 24 6.89 -1.88 -0.97
C ALA A 24 6.71 -0.42 -0.56
N GLY A 25 5.47 0.09 -0.59
CA GLY A 25 5.18 1.47 -0.25
C GLY A 25 5.72 1.85 1.13
N ASN A 26 6.06 3.12 1.31
CA ASN A 26 6.55 3.65 2.57
C ASN A 26 5.37 3.95 3.50
N ALA A 27 5.10 3.08 4.47
CA ALA A 27 3.98 3.23 5.40
C ALA A 27 4.07 4.51 6.26
N GLN A 28 5.26 4.99 6.60
CA GLN A 28 5.43 6.23 7.37
C GLN A 28 5.03 7.47 6.55
N HIS A 29 5.41 7.53 5.27
CA HIS A 29 4.95 8.57 4.36
C HIS A 29 3.45 8.43 4.09
N GLY A 30 2.97 7.20 3.92
CA GLY A 30 1.55 6.88 3.76
C GLY A 30 0.69 7.31 4.93
N GLU A 31 1.20 7.19 6.17
CA GLU A 31 0.53 7.72 7.37
C GLU A 31 0.31 9.23 7.27
N ALA A 32 1.33 9.99 6.91
CA ALA A 32 1.20 11.44 6.77
C ALA A 32 0.17 11.84 5.70
N LEU A 33 0.15 11.13 4.57
CA LEU A 33 -0.84 11.33 3.50
C LEU A 33 -2.25 10.94 3.96
N TYR A 34 -2.38 9.81 4.64
CA TYR A 34 -3.64 9.33 5.19
C TYR A 34 -4.23 10.33 6.19
N GLN A 35 -3.43 10.82 7.13
CA GLN A 35 -3.86 11.81 8.12
C GLN A 35 -4.35 13.09 7.45
N ARG A 36 -3.75 13.47 6.35
CA ARG A 36 -4.10 14.71 5.62
C ARG A 36 -5.37 14.57 4.77
N TYR A 37 -5.56 13.44 4.08
CA TYR A 37 -6.55 13.32 3.03
C TYR A 37 -7.68 12.33 3.33
N CYS A 38 -7.48 11.38 4.22
CA CYS A 38 -8.36 10.23 4.39
C CYS A 38 -9.16 10.23 5.70
N THR A 39 -8.57 10.78 6.77
CA THR A 39 -9.16 10.75 8.13
C THR A 39 -10.51 11.45 8.22
N GLY A 40 -10.77 12.45 7.38
CA GLY A 40 -12.03 13.18 7.38
C GLY A 40 -13.26 12.28 7.19
N CYS A 41 -13.10 11.19 6.45
CA CYS A 41 -14.14 10.19 6.21
C CYS A 41 -13.84 8.86 6.91
N HIS A 42 -12.61 8.35 6.75
CA HIS A 42 -12.21 7.02 7.23
C HIS A 42 -11.85 6.97 8.73
N GLY A 43 -11.74 8.13 9.40
CA GLY A 43 -11.29 8.20 10.78
C GLY A 43 -9.78 8.05 10.93
N VAL A 44 -9.25 8.50 12.07
CA VAL A 44 -7.80 8.44 12.36
C VAL A 44 -7.28 7.01 12.52
N ASP A 45 -8.16 6.10 12.88
CA ASP A 45 -7.88 4.68 13.10
C ASP A 45 -8.38 3.77 11.96
N GLY A 46 -8.94 4.34 10.89
CA GLY A 46 -9.47 3.62 9.74
C GLY A 46 -10.83 2.96 9.97
N ARG A 47 -11.51 3.24 11.08
CA ARG A 47 -12.80 2.61 11.44
C ARG A 47 -14.03 3.27 10.84
N GLY A 48 -13.89 4.35 10.08
CA GLY A 48 -14.99 5.01 9.40
C GLY A 48 -15.72 6.07 10.24
N GLY A 49 -15.18 6.45 11.39
CA GLY A 49 -15.78 7.42 12.31
C GLY A 49 -15.44 8.89 12.04
N GLY A 50 -15.08 9.29 10.81
CA GLY A 50 -14.53 10.62 10.54
C GLY A 50 -15.55 11.75 10.70
N LYS A 51 -16.59 11.79 9.88
CA LYS A 51 -17.63 12.83 9.93
C LYS A 51 -19.01 12.16 9.95
N GLY A 52 -19.83 12.52 10.94
CA GLY A 52 -21.11 11.88 11.22
C GLY A 52 -22.19 11.94 10.11
N PHE A 53 -21.97 12.67 9.02
CA PHE A 53 -22.88 12.71 7.88
C PHE A 53 -22.55 11.69 6.78
N MET A 54 -21.51 10.87 6.96
CA MET A 54 -21.09 9.83 6.03
C MET A 54 -21.37 8.43 6.63
N PRO A 55 -22.63 8.00 6.71
CA PRO A 55 -22.98 6.79 7.46
C PRO A 55 -22.53 5.48 6.83
N HIS A 56 -21.98 5.52 5.62
CA HIS A 56 -21.63 4.32 4.84
C HIS A 56 -20.14 4.20 4.51
N VAL A 57 -19.30 4.93 5.23
CA VAL A 57 -17.84 4.77 5.07
C VAL A 57 -17.43 3.48 5.77
N GLY A 58 -17.14 2.46 4.95
CA GLY A 58 -16.71 1.15 5.47
C GLY A 58 -15.37 1.25 6.22
N ALA A 59 -15.23 0.46 7.27
CA ALA A 59 -14.00 0.38 8.01
C ALA A 59 -12.89 -0.24 7.19
N LEU A 60 -11.77 0.46 7.07
CA LEU A 60 -10.53 -0.03 6.45
C LEU A 60 -9.80 -1.06 7.33
N THR A 61 -10.35 -1.36 8.50
CA THR A 61 -9.83 -2.33 9.46
C THR A 61 -10.68 -3.58 9.56
N ARG A 62 -11.80 -3.67 8.82
CA ARG A 62 -12.71 -4.81 8.92
C ARG A 62 -12.09 -6.07 8.34
N LYS A 63 -11.83 -7.05 9.21
CA LYS A 63 -11.38 -8.38 8.85
C LYS A 63 -12.39 -9.09 7.95
N GLY A 64 -11.90 -9.86 6.98
CA GLY A 64 -12.76 -10.51 5.97
C GLY A 64 -13.22 -9.56 4.85
N TYR A 65 -12.79 -8.31 4.89
CA TYR A 65 -13.02 -7.33 3.84
C TYR A 65 -11.70 -6.74 3.32
N ILE A 66 -11.00 -5.96 4.15
CA ILE A 66 -9.79 -5.26 3.70
C ILE A 66 -8.61 -6.20 3.42
N ASP A 67 -8.52 -7.28 4.17
CA ASP A 67 -7.50 -8.32 4.01
C ASP A 67 -7.72 -9.21 2.77
N LEU A 68 -8.92 -9.23 2.20
CA LEU A 68 -9.25 -9.94 0.97
C LEU A 68 -9.11 -9.10 -0.31
N ILE A 69 -8.98 -7.78 -0.18
CA ILE A 69 -8.79 -6.88 -1.31
C ILE A 69 -7.30 -6.73 -1.58
N ASP A 70 -6.87 -6.99 -2.83
CA ASP A 70 -5.49 -6.78 -3.24
C ASP A 70 -5.12 -5.30 -3.38
N ASP A 71 -3.82 -5.01 -3.34
CA ASP A 71 -3.31 -3.64 -3.38
C ASP A 71 -3.61 -2.93 -4.71
N ALA A 72 -3.67 -3.67 -5.82
CA ALA A 72 -4.02 -3.09 -7.12
C ALA A 72 -5.47 -2.59 -7.13
N SER A 73 -6.38 -3.36 -6.56
CA SER A 73 -7.79 -2.97 -6.40
C SER A 73 -7.95 -1.78 -5.45
N LEU A 74 -7.21 -1.74 -4.36
CA LEU A 74 -7.18 -0.58 -3.46
C LEU A 74 -6.63 0.66 -4.17
N ALA A 75 -5.55 0.51 -4.91
CA ALA A 75 -4.95 1.61 -5.68
C ALA A 75 -5.95 2.19 -6.69
N MET A 76 -6.72 1.34 -7.36
CA MET A 76 -7.74 1.75 -8.32
C MET A 76 -8.87 2.55 -7.66
N VAL A 77 -9.39 2.07 -6.51
CA VAL A 77 -10.42 2.79 -5.74
C VAL A 77 -9.93 4.16 -5.29
N ILE A 78 -8.70 4.25 -4.80
CA ILE A 78 -8.12 5.53 -4.36
C ILE A 78 -7.89 6.46 -5.56
N ALA A 79 -7.32 5.95 -6.65
CA ALA A 79 -7.01 6.75 -7.81
C ALA A 79 -8.27 7.27 -8.52
N GLU A 80 -9.22 6.39 -8.80
CA GLU A 80 -10.39 6.70 -9.64
C GLU A 80 -11.63 7.15 -8.84
N GLY A 81 -11.64 6.92 -7.53
CA GLY A 81 -12.80 7.17 -6.67
C GLY A 81 -13.78 6.00 -6.60
N GLY A 82 -14.70 6.08 -5.65
CA GLY A 82 -15.63 4.98 -5.37
C GLY A 82 -16.63 4.72 -6.51
N GLU A 83 -17.16 5.75 -7.13
CA GLU A 83 -18.17 5.62 -8.18
C GLU A 83 -17.65 4.83 -9.40
N ALA A 84 -16.43 5.10 -9.84
CA ALA A 84 -15.79 4.40 -10.94
C ALA A 84 -15.62 2.89 -10.68
N MET A 85 -15.65 2.49 -9.42
CA MET A 85 -15.50 1.10 -8.98
C MET A 85 -16.83 0.49 -8.49
N GLY A 86 -17.97 1.09 -8.83
CA GLY A 86 -19.29 0.63 -8.39
C GLY A 86 -19.52 0.73 -6.87
N LYS A 87 -18.78 1.61 -6.20
CA LYS A 87 -18.86 1.89 -4.76
C LYS A 87 -19.49 3.27 -4.52
N SER A 88 -19.40 3.78 -3.29
CA SER A 88 -19.95 5.09 -2.95
C SER A 88 -19.29 6.23 -3.74
N GLY A 89 -20.11 7.08 -4.37
CA GLY A 89 -19.66 8.29 -5.05
C GLY A 89 -19.12 9.37 -4.11
N PHE A 90 -19.26 9.20 -2.79
CA PHE A 90 -18.68 10.12 -1.81
C PHE A 90 -17.16 9.97 -1.67
N MET A 91 -16.59 8.83 -2.06
CA MET A 91 -15.14 8.69 -2.14
C MET A 91 -14.63 9.34 -3.43
N PRO A 92 -13.91 10.46 -3.35
CA PRO A 92 -13.43 11.17 -4.53
C PRO A 92 -12.27 10.44 -5.21
N SER A 93 -12.00 10.81 -6.46
CA SER A 93 -10.77 10.44 -7.16
C SER A 93 -9.59 11.24 -6.61
N TRP A 94 -8.49 10.57 -6.30
CA TRP A 94 -7.27 11.19 -5.77
C TRP A 94 -6.12 11.27 -6.77
N LYS A 95 -6.26 10.73 -7.99
CA LYS A 95 -5.20 10.70 -9.01
C LYS A 95 -4.65 12.06 -9.44
N ALA A 96 -5.41 13.13 -9.26
CA ALA A 96 -4.96 14.49 -9.53
C ALA A 96 -4.13 15.08 -8.39
N THR A 97 -4.22 14.52 -7.19
CA THR A 97 -3.57 15.02 -5.96
C THR A 97 -2.43 14.13 -5.51
N LEU A 98 -2.58 12.82 -5.65
CA LEU A 98 -1.62 11.81 -5.22
C LEU A 98 -1.00 11.11 -6.44
N SER A 99 0.31 10.96 -6.43
CA SER A 99 1.02 10.14 -7.40
C SER A 99 0.72 8.65 -7.17
N LYS A 100 1.12 7.79 -8.10
CA LYS A 100 1.03 6.34 -7.91
C LYS A 100 1.83 5.85 -6.72
N ASP A 101 3.00 6.44 -6.47
CA ASP A 101 3.85 6.10 -5.33
C ASP A 101 3.21 6.56 -4.01
N ASP A 102 2.62 7.77 -3.97
CA ASP A 102 1.85 8.22 -2.81
C ASP A 102 0.69 7.28 -2.48
N ILE A 103 -0.03 6.81 -3.49
CA ILE A 103 -1.13 5.85 -3.31
C ILE A 103 -0.61 4.51 -2.77
N ALA A 104 0.52 4.02 -3.29
CA ALA A 104 1.16 2.81 -2.77
C ALA A 104 1.58 2.97 -1.30
N ASP A 105 2.11 4.14 -0.93
CA ASP A 105 2.48 4.47 0.44
C ASP A 105 1.26 4.51 1.37
N VAL A 106 0.16 5.12 0.94
CA VAL A 106 -1.12 5.12 1.69
C VAL A 106 -1.62 3.69 1.90
N ILE A 107 -1.56 2.83 0.89
CA ILE A 107 -1.96 1.43 1.00
C ILE A 107 -1.06 0.70 1.99
N ALA A 108 0.26 0.91 1.93
CA ALA A 108 1.20 0.33 2.89
C ALA A 108 0.85 0.71 4.33
N TYR A 109 0.45 1.97 4.58
CA TYR A 109 -0.03 2.39 5.89
C TYR A 109 -1.35 1.70 6.29
N ILE A 110 -2.35 1.67 5.39
CA ILE A 110 -3.63 0.99 5.65
C ILE A 110 -3.40 -0.47 6.07
N ARG A 111 -2.43 -1.16 5.47
CA ARG A 111 -2.07 -2.54 5.82
C ARG A 111 -1.46 -2.69 7.21
N THR A 112 -1.00 -1.61 7.83
CA THR A 112 -0.50 -1.60 9.22
C THR A 112 -1.61 -1.42 10.25
N LEU A 113 -2.80 -0.98 9.84
CA LEU A 113 -3.92 -0.76 10.75
C LEU A 113 -4.39 -2.09 11.37
N PRO A 114 -4.62 -2.13 12.70
CA PRO A 114 -5.06 -3.36 13.34
C PRO A 114 -6.44 -3.78 12.86
N LEU A 115 -6.57 -5.03 12.44
CA LEU A 115 -7.85 -5.59 12.00
C LEU A 115 -8.83 -5.69 13.17
N SER A 116 -10.12 -5.44 12.88
CA SER A 116 -11.20 -5.51 13.85
C SER A 116 -12.24 -6.56 13.43
N ASP A 117 -12.77 -7.31 14.39
CA ASP A 117 -13.74 -8.40 14.19
C ASP A 117 -15.21 -7.96 14.37
N GLY A 118 -15.49 -6.68 14.59
CA GLY A 118 -16.83 -6.21 14.93
C GLY A 118 -17.63 -5.62 13.77
N PRO A 119 -18.97 -5.63 13.86
CA PRO A 119 -19.81 -4.78 13.02
C PRO A 119 -19.50 -3.30 13.32
N GLN A 120 -19.41 -2.52 12.28
CA GLN A 120 -19.17 -1.07 12.36
C GLN A 120 -20.48 -0.33 12.25
#